data_539f03959627f82c94217d592c3aef90
#
_entry.id   539f03959627f82c94217d592c3aef90
#
_cell.length_a   1.000
_cell.length_b   1.000
_cell.length_c   1.000
_cell.angle_alpha   90.00
_cell.angle_beta   90.00
_cell.angle_gamma   90.00
#
_symmetry.space_group_name_H-M   'P 1'
#
loop_
_entity.id
_entity.type
_entity.pdbx_description
1 polymer ?
#
loop_
_entity_poly.entity_id
_entity_poly.type
_entity_poly.pdbx_seq_one_letter_code
_entity_poly.pdbx_strand_id
1 'polypeptide(L)'
;PPEYNGYKVYREDGVQIVPPADDAIIGLIENVKYSEIKFSANEDLIHYIDTEVDQAFIKSTIENATFDTSAAAKENLNIVFTSLHGTSITLVPDVFVQAGYTNVHIVPEQAVPNGDFPTVKSPNPEEPEALTMATALAEKTYSDIVIGTDPDCDRLGVAVRNNEGKM
;
A
#
# COMPACT_ATOMS: atom_id res chain seq x y z
N PRO A 1 -8.33 10.01 -3.05
CA PRO A 1 -9.19 10.81 -3.94
C PRO A 1 -8.61 12.20 -4.19
N PRO A 2 -8.84 12.81 -5.38
CA PRO A 2 -8.28 14.12 -5.73
C PRO A 2 -8.75 15.27 -4.83
N GLU A 3 -9.84 15.09 -4.11
CA GLU A 3 -10.40 16.05 -3.16
C GLU A 3 -9.59 16.14 -1.86
N TYR A 4 -8.78 15.13 -1.57
CA TYR A 4 -7.97 15.07 -0.36
C TYR A 4 -6.52 15.39 -0.69
N ASN A 5 -5.96 16.32 0.07
CA ASN A 5 -4.59 16.78 -0.08
C ASN A 5 -3.98 16.97 1.30
N GLY A 6 -2.79 16.43 1.51
CA GLY A 6 -2.10 16.57 2.78
C GLY A 6 -0.67 16.01 2.73
N TYR A 7 0.13 16.47 3.66
CA TYR A 7 1.50 16.02 3.85
C TYR A 7 1.69 15.50 5.27
N LYS A 8 2.28 14.31 5.38
CA LYS A 8 2.91 13.87 6.63
C LYS A 8 4.38 14.23 6.53
N VAL A 9 4.85 15.12 7.39
CA VAL A 9 6.24 15.61 7.37
C VAL A 9 6.99 15.01 8.56
N TYR A 10 8.19 14.52 8.30
CA TYR A 10 9.02 13.86 9.30
C TYR A 10 10.35 14.60 9.45
N ARG A 11 10.93 14.55 10.65
CA ARG A 11 12.25 15.05 10.93
C ARG A 11 13.32 14.03 10.50
N GLU A 12 14.58 14.43 10.54
CA GLU A 12 15.72 13.56 10.21
C GLU A 12 15.85 12.32 11.10
N ASP A 13 15.26 12.36 12.31
CA ASP A 13 15.20 11.24 13.25
C ASP A 13 14.05 10.26 12.95
N GLY A 14 13.28 10.49 11.88
CA GLY A 14 12.13 9.68 11.48
C GLY A 14 10.85 9.94 12.27
N VAL A 15 10.82 10.91 13.16
CA VAL A 15 9.63 11.25 13.96
C VAL A 15 8.76 12.26 13.20
N GLN A 16 7.45 12.00 13.14
CA GLN A 16 6.51 12.92 12.52
C GLN A 16 6.51 14.27 13.24
N ILE A 17 6.44 15.35 12.47
CA ILE A 17 6.31 16.70 13.02
C ILE A 17 4.92 16.84 13.65
N VAL A 18 4.89 17.36 14.86
CA VAL A 18 3.70 17.62 15.68
C VAL A 18 3.78 19.01 16.30
N PRO A 19 2.69 19.53 16.92
CA PRO A 19 2.72 20.83 17.60
C PRO A 19 3.91 21.00 18.56
N PRO A 20 4.52 22.18 18.60
CA PRO A 20 4.16 23.43 17.90
C PRO A 20 4.82 23.62 16.51
N ALA A 21 5.59 22.65 16.03
CA ALA A 21 6.37 22.81 14.79
C ALA A 21 5.50 22.78 13.53
N ASP A 22 4.49 21.93 13.49
CA ASP A 22 3.50 21.87 12.41
C ASP A 22 2.66 23.16 12.34
N ASP A 23 2.23 23.69 13.47
CA ASP A 23 1.51 24.99 13.54
C ASP A 23 2.35 26.12 12.93
N ALA A 24 3.65 26.14 13.25
CA ALA A 24 4.56 27.14 12.70
C ALA A 24 4.71 27.01 11.17
N ILE A 25 4.79 25.78 10.64
CA ILE A 25 4.88 25.51 9.20
C ILE A 25 3.57 25.93 8.51
N ILE A 26 2.43 25.55 9.05
CA ILE A 26 1.11 25.96 8.48
C ILE A 26 0.99 27.46 8.48
N GLY A 27 1.34 28.14 9.57
CA GLY A 27 1.31 29.60 9.62
C GLY A 27 2.20 30.28 8.56
N LEU A 28 3.33 29.68 8.19
CA LEU A 28 4.14 30.17 7.07
C LEU A 28 3.45 29.93 5.72
N ILE A 29 2.88 28.74 5.51
CA ILE A 29 2.16 28.39 4.27
C ILE A 29 0.97 29.33 4.02
N GLU A 30 0.18 29.62 5.03
CA GLU A 30 -0.98 30.50 4.94
C GLU A 30 -0.62 31.96 4.56
N ASN A 31 0.61 32.37 4.83
CA ASN A 31 1.10 33.69 4.46
C ASN A 31 1.69 33.78 3.04
N VAL A 32 1.88 32.64 2.34
CA VAL A 32 2.39 32.62 0.96
C VAL A 32 1.30 33.08 0.00
N LYS A 33 1.61 34.11 -0.80
CA LYS A 33 0.70 34.55 -1.86
C LYS A 33 0.78 33.61 -3.05
N TYR A 34 -0.34 33.37 -3.72
CA TYR A 34 -0.38 32.52 -4.91
C TYR A 34 0.64 32.93 -5.98
N SER A 35 0.89 34.24 -6.13
CA SER A 35 1.91 34.78 -7.06
C SER A 35 3.36 34.47 -6.68
N GLU A 36 3.60 34.02 -5.46
CA GLU A 36 4.94 33.65 -4.96
C GLU A 36 5.24 32.17 -5.15
N ILE A 37 4.22 31.37 -5.50
CA ILE A 37 4.37 29.94 -5.75
C ILE A 37 5.12 29.74 -7.07
N LYS A 38 6.21 28.95 -7.01
CA LYS A 38 6.99 28.58 -8.17
C LYS A 38 6.48 27.25 -8.73
N PHE A 39 5.97 27.29 -9.98
CA PHE A 39 5.45 26.10 -10.67
C PHE A 39 6.48 25.43 -11.60
N SER A 40 7.68 26.00 -11.73
CA SER A 40 8.76 25.38 -12.49
C SER A 40 9.57 24.42 -11.60
N ALA A 41 9.72 23.19 -12.04
CA ALA A 41 10.58 22.22 -11.36
C ALA A 41 12.07 22.69 -11.45
N ASN A 42 12.83 22.39 -10.40
CA ASN A 42 14.27 22.41 -10.43
C ASN A 42 14.77 20.97 -10.37
N GLU A 43 15.08 20.41 -11.52
CA GLU A 43 15.46 18.99 -11.66
C GLU A 43 16.71 18.64 -10.83
N ASP A 44 17.61 19.60 -10.58
CA ASP A 44 18.79 19.38 -9.73
C ASP A 44 18.46 19.08 -8.26
N LEU A 45 17.22 19.36 -7.83
CA LEU A 45 16.74 19.09 -6.47
C LEU A 45 15.87 17.82 -6.38
N ILE A 46 15.64 17.14 -7.50
CA ILE A 46 14.83 15.93 -7.56
C ILE A 46 15.76 14.72 -7.64
N HIS A 47 15.71 13.88 -6.61
CA HIS A 47 16.47 12.64 -6.55
C HIS A 47 15.51 11.46 -6.50
N TYR A 48 15.59 10.59 -7.50
CA TYR A 48 14.87 9.32 -7.52
C TYR A 48 15.65 8.30 -6.71
N ILE A 49 15.00 7.71 -5.71
CA ILE A 49 15.65 6.78 -4.78
C ILE A 49 15.59 5.32 -5.21
N ASP A 50 14.76 5.01 -6.19
CA ASP A 50 14.66 3.76 -6.95
C ASP A 50 14.96 2.43 -6.19
N THR A 51 15.37 1.44 -6.94
CA THR A 51 15.52 0.03 -6.51
C THR A 51 16.39 -0.19 -5.28
N GLU A 52 17.40 0.63 -5.03
CA GLU A 52 18.29 0.45 -3.86
C GLU A 52 17.51 0.62 -2.56
N VAL A 53 16.68 1.65 -2.46
CA VAL A 53 15.86 1.90 -1.27
C VAL A 53 14.73 0.89 -1.18
N ASP A 54 14.11 0.53 -2.30
CA ASP A 54 13.07 -0.49 -2.36
C ASP A 54 13.57 -1.82 -1.81
N GLN A 55 14.75 -2.29 -2.25
CA GLN A 55 15.33 -3.54 -1.78
C GLN A 55 15.74 -3.48 -0.30
N ALA A 56 16.26 -2.35 0.17
CA ALA A 56 16.56 -2.17 1.57
C ALA A 56 15.29 -2.21 2.45
N PHE A 57 14.21 -1.60 1.97
CA PHE A 57 12.91 -1.63 2.65
C PHE A 57 12.31 -3.03 2.69
N ILE A 58 12.29 -3.75 1.56
CA ILE A 58 11.80 -5.13 1.48
C ILE A 58 12.59 -6.05 2.43
N LYS A 59 13.93 -5.95 2.38
CA LYS A 59 14.79 -6.72 3.26
C LYS A 59 14.49 -6.45 4.74
N SER A 60 14.41 -5.18 5.13
CA SER A 60 14.11 -4.79 6.51
C SER A 60 12.74 -5.30 6.94
N THR A 61 11.73 -5.23 6.06
CA THR A 61 10.39 -5.74 6.33
C THR A 61 10.40 -7.24 6.62
N ILE A 62 11.11 -8.02 5.81
CA ILE A 62 11.19 -9.48 5.96
C ILE A 62 11.98 -9.85 7.23
N GLU A 63 13.10 -9.17 7.49
CA GLU A 63 13.95 -9.42 8.68
C GLU A 63 13.23 -9.10 9.99
N ASN A 64 12.31 -8.13 9.98
CA ASN A 64 11.50 -7.76 11.15
C ASN A 64 10.21 -8.58 11.27
N ALA A 65 9.91 -9.47 10.31
CA ALA A 65 8.78 -10.38 10.43
C ALA A 65 9.02 -11.38 11.56
N THR A 66 8.10 -11.40 12.52
CA THR A 66 8.28 -12.16 13.78
C THR A 66 7.82 -13.60 13.71
N PHE A 67 7.32 -14.05 12.56
CA PHE A 67 6.76 -15.40 12.42
C PHE A 67 7.77 -16.37 11.83
N ASP A 68 8.14 -17.38 12.60
CA ASP A 68 8.91 -18.52 12.10
C ASP A 68 7.97 -19.49 11.35
N THR A 69 7.77 -19.19 10.08
CA THR A 69 6.93 -20.00 9.20
C THR A 69 7.82 -20.85 8.30
N SER A 70 7.61 -22.17 8.31
CA SER A 70 8.38 -23.06 7.46
C SER A 70 8.20 -22.74 5.97
N ALA A 71 9.24 -22.99 5.16
CA ALA A 71 9.18 -22.79 3.70
C ALA A 71 7.99 -23.53 3.07
N ALA A 72 7.74 -24.77 3.50
CA ALA A 72 6.61 -25.56 3.02
C ALA A 72 5.24 -24.92 3.32
N ALA A 73 5.09 -24.28 4.48
CA ALA A 73 3.84 -23.58 4.80
C ALA A 73 3.63 -22.37 3.91
N LYS A 74 4.70 -21.61 3.60
CA LYS A 74 4.64 -20.45 2.71
C LYS A 74 4.33 -20.84 1.28
N GLU A 75 4.94 -21.90 0.77
CA GLU A 75 4.70 -22.43 -0.57
C GLU A 75 3.29 -22.98 -0.76
N ASN A 76 2.67 -23.51 0.29
CA ASN A 76 1.33 -24.08 0.23
C ASN A 76 0.21 -23.04 0.47
N LEU A 77 0.52 -21.83 0.94
CA LEU A 77 -0.48 -20.80 1.17
C LEU A 77 -0.83 -20.10 -0.14
N ASN A 78 -2.11 -20.17 -0.53
CA ASN A 78 -2.63 -19.49 -1.71
C ASN A 78 -3.21 -18.14 -1.31
N ILE A 79 -2.65 -17.07 -1.84
CA ILE A 79 -2.98 -15.69 -1.49
C ILE A 79 -3.60 -15.00 -2.69
N VAL A 80 -4.70 -14.26 -2.48
CA VAL A 80 -5.14 -13.22 -3.41
C VAL A 80 -4.78 -11.87 -2.82
N PHE A 81 -4.15 -11.02 -3.62
CA PHE A 81 -3.78 -9.67 -3.24
C PHE A 81 -4.44 -8.63 -4.13
N THR A 82 -4.93 -7.55 -3.51
CA THR A 82 -5.37 -6.34 -4.21
C THR A 82 -4.81 -5.09 -3.57
N SER A 83 -4.29 -4.20 -4.40
CA SER A 83 -3.86 -2.86 -4.01
C SER A 83 -4.97 -1.82 -4.03
N LEU A 84 -6.19 -2.19 -4.41
CA LEU A 84 -7.32 -1.27 -4.62
C LEU A 84 -6.93 -0.01 -5.42
N HIS A 85 -6.22 -0.21 -6.54
CA HIS A 85 -5.65 0.85 -7.39
C HIS A 85 -4.60 1.73 -6.70
N GLY A 86 -4.00 1.25 -5.61
CA GLY A 86 -3.05 2.00 -4.79
C GLY A 86 -1.59 1.70 -5.07
N THR A 87 -0.74 2.29 -4.24
CA THR A 87 0.72 2.28 -4.40
C THR A 87 1.38 0.96 -3.98
N SER A 88 0.72 0.16 -3.16
CA SER A 88 1.26 -1.11 -2.65
C SER A 88 1.61 -2.13 -3.74
N ILE A 89 1.03 -1.99 -4.93
CA ILE A 89 1.32 -2.87 -6.07
C ILE A 89 2.81 -2.83 -6.48
N THR A 90 3.50 -1.75 -6.19
CA THR A 90 4.92 -1.59 -6.57
C THR A 90 5.88 -2.40 -5.73
N LEU A 91 5.54 -2.68 -4.46
CA LEU A 91 6.45 -3.35 -3.52
C LEU A 91 5.89 -4.65 -2.92
N VAL A 92 4.61 -4.69 -2.60
CA VAL A 92 4.03 -5.85 -1.86
C VAL A 92 4.19 -7.17 -2.61
N PRO A 93 4.02 -7.25 -3.94
CA PRO A 93 4.29 -8.49 -4.68
C PRO A 93 5.73 -8.99 -4.50
N ASP A 94 6.71 -8.09 -4.54
CA ASP A 94 8.12 -8.44 -4.36
C ASP A 94 8.40 -8.87 -2.91
N VAL A 95 7.75 -8.24 -1.93
CA VAL A 95 7.82 -8.69 -0.52
C VAL A 95 7.32 -10.13 -0.38
N PHE A 96 6.20 -10.48 -0.99
CA PHE A 96 5.69 -11.85 -0.96
C PHE A 96 6.69 -12.84 -1.55
N VAL A 97 7.20 -12.55 -2.75
CA VAL A 97 8.16 -13.43 -3.44
C VAL A 97 9.43 -13.60 -2.60
N GLN A 98 10.02 -12.52 -2.12
CA GLN A 98 11.26 -12.58 -1.34
C GLN A 98 11.06 -13.18 0.05
N ALA A 99 9.86 -13.08 0.62
CA ALA A 99 9.49 -13.77 1.85
C ALA A 99 9.20 -15.27 1.66
N GLY A 100 9.16 -15.75 0.40
CA GLY A 100 8.96 -17.17 0.07
C GLY A 100 7.51 -17.58 -0.18
N TYR A 101 6.60 -16.61 -0.36
CA TYR A 101 5.22 -16.90 -0.79
C TYR A 101 5.16 -16.92 -2.31
N THR A 102 4.95 -18.10 -2.90
CA THR A 102 5.01 -18.30 -4.35
C THR A 102 3.64 -18.36 -5.03
N ASN A 103 2.58 -18.63 -4.26
CA ASN A 103 1.22 -18.76 -4.78
C ASN A 103 0.42 -17.48 -4.49
N VAL A 104 0.77 -16.40 -5.18
CA VAL A 104 0.12 -15.10 -5.03
C VAL A 104 -0.59 -14.71 -6.33
N HIS A 105 -1.89 -14.50 -6.24
CA HIS A 105 -2.75 -14.05 -7.34
C HIS A 105 -3.11 -12.58 -7.13
N ILE A 106 -2.72 -11.73 -8.05
CA ILE A 106 -3.06 -10.29 -8.00
C ILE A 106 -4.37 -10.08 -8.75
N VAL A 107 -5.28 -9.24 -8.24
CA VAL A 107 -6.50 -8.82 -8.92
C VAL A 107 -6.12 -7.89 -10.09
N PRO A 108 -6.20 -8.34 -11.36
CA PRO A 108 -5.63 -7.58 -12.47
C PRO A 108 -6.30 -6.23 -12.68
N GLU A 109 -7.61 -6.16 -12.48
CA GLU A 109 -8.41 -4.96 -12.69
C GLU A 109 -8.10 -3.85 -11.67
N GLN A 110 -7.51 -4.22 -10.52
CA GLN A 110 -7.17 -3.32 -9.43
C GLN A 110 -5.65 -3.10 -9.28
N ALA A 111 -4.85 -3.71 -10.15
CA ALA A 111 -3.39 -3.66 -10.07
C ALA A 111 -2.77 -2.36 -10.60
N VAL A 112 -3.51 -1.61 -11.43
CA VAL A 112 -3.01 -0.34 -11.96
C VAL A 112 -3.42 0.79 -11.03
N PRO A 113 -2.45 1.57 -10.50
CA PRO A 113 -2.75 2.75 -9.70
C PRO A 113 -3.65 3.74 -10.45
N ASN A 114 -4.78 4.11 -9.84
CA ASN A 114 -5.75 5.00 -10.47
C ASN A 114 -6.55 5.76 -9.40
N GLY A 115 -6.40 7.08 -9.37
CA GLY A 115 -7.09 7.94 -8.40
C GLY A 115 -8.61 8.06 -8.59
N ASP A 116 -9.15 7.57 -9.72
CA ASP A 116 -10.60 7.52 -9.95
C ASP A 116 -11.26 6.25 -9.39
N PHE A 117 -10.46 5.25 -8.93
CA PHE A 117 -10.92 4.00 -8.32
C PHE A 117 -12.07 3.30 -9.06
N PRO A 118 -11.93 3.00 -10.36
CA PRO A 118 -13.06 2.67 -11.25
C PRO A 118 -13.80 1.37 -10.87
N THR A 119 -13.23 0.54 -10.01
CA THR A 119 -13.83 -0.76 -9.62
C THR A 119 -14.48 -0.76 -8.25
N VAL A 120 -14.34 0.32 -7.48
CA VAL A 120 -14.86 0.43 -6.11
C VAL A 120 -15.45 1.81 -5.87
N LYS A 121 -16.46 1.91 -5.04
CA LYS A 121 -17.01 3.21 -4.60
C LYS A 121 -16.12 3.88 -3.56
N SER A 122 -15.53 3.06 -2.70
CA SER A 122 -14.61 3.48 -1.65
C SER A 122 -13.44 2.51 -1.65
N PRO A 123 -12.19 2.97 -1.78
CA PRO A 123 -11.01 2.10 -1.76
C PRO A 123 -10.58 1.76 -0.33
N ASN A 124 -11.54 1.49 0.54
CA ASN A 124 -11.29 1.13 1.93
C ASN A 124 -11.37 -0.39 2.11
N PRO A 125 -10.27 -1.10 2.38
CA PRO A 125 -10.23 -2.55 2.50
C PRO A 125 -10.98 -3.09 3.72
N GLU A 126 -11.37 -2.25 4.68
CA GLU A 126 -12.23 -2.61 5.80
C GLU A 126 -13.69 -2.80 5.37
N GLU A 127 -14.06 -2.29 4.21
CA GLU A 127 -15.39 -2.43 3.64
C GLU A 127 -15.46 -3.71 2.80
N PRO A 128 -16.36 -4.67 3.11
CA PRO A 128 -16.47 -5.92 2.35
C PRO A 128 -16.70 -5.71 0.85
N GLU A 129 -17.38 -4.61 0.46
CA GLU A 129 -17.62 -4.26 -0.95
C GLU A 129 -16.31 -4.04 -1.71
N ALA A 130 -15.30 -3.42 -1.08
CA ALA A 130 -14.01 -3.17 -1.69
C ALA A 130 -13.26 -4.46 -2.05
N LEU A 131 -13.43 -5.52 -1.26
CA LEU A 131 -12.78 -6.81 -1.48
C LEU A 131 -13.59 -7.78 -2.37
N THR A 132 -14.72 -7.37 -2.94
CA THR A 132 -15.62 -8.25 -3.71
C THR A 132 -14.89 -8.92 -4.89
N MET A 133 -14.08 -8.18 -5.65
CA MET A 133 -13.33 -8.74 -6.78
C MET A 133 -12.25 -9.73 -6.32
N ALA A 134 -11.58 -9.40 -5.24
CA ALA A 134 -10.54 -10.24 -4.66
C ALA A 134 -11.12 -11.54 -4.07
N THR A 135 -12.25 -11.48 -3.38
CA THR A 135 -12.94 -12.68 -2.87
C THR A 135 -13.49 -13.54 -4.02
N ALA A 136 -14.01 -12.92 -5.08
CA ALA A 136 -14.43 -13.65 -6.28
C ALA A 136 -13.26 -14.35 -6.99
N LEU A 137 -12.09 -13.73 -7.03
CA LEU A 137 -10.87 -14.36 -7.55
C LEU A 137 -10.41 -15.51 -6.64
N ALA A 138 -10.46 -15.30 -5.32
CA ALA A 138 -10.10 -16.33 -4.35
C ALA A 138 -11.00 -17.57 -4.41
N GLU A 139 -12.28 -17.40 -4.72
CA GLU A 139 -13.17 -18.54 -4.97
C GLU A 139 -12.77 -19.32 -6.23
N LYS A 140 -12.38 -18.64 -7.30
CA LYS A 140 -11.94 -19.27 -8.57
C LYS A 140 -10.61 -20.01 -8.43
N THR A 141 -9.69 -19.47 -7.65
CA THR A 141 -8.34 -20.01 -7.45
C THR A 141 -8.22 -20.92 -6.25
N TYR A 142 -9.31 -21.11 -5.49
CA TYR A 142 -9.31 -21.84 -4.22
C TYR A 142 -8.28 -21.29 -3.23
N SER A 143 -8.08 -19.99 -3.22
CA SER A 143 -7.12 -19.35 -2.33
C SER A 143 -7.60 -19.37 -0.87
N ASP A 144 -6.63 -19.41 0.04
CA ASP A 144 -6.87 -19.52 1.48
C ASP A 144 -7.17 -18.17 2.12
N ILE A 145 -6.56 -17.12 1.58
CA ILE A 145 -6.61 -15.76 2.14
C ILE A 145 -6.66 -14.72 1.03
N VAL A 146 -7.45 -13.68 1.29
CA VAL A 146 -7.45 -12.42 0.55
C VAL A 146 -6.80 -11.35 1.42
N ILE A 147 -5.92 -10.57 0.81
CA ILE A 147 -5.26 -9.42 1.43
C ILE A 147 -5.52 -8.20 0.53
N GLY A 148 -6.09 -7.15 1.10
CA GLY A 148 -6.29 -5.88 0.41
C GLY A 148 -5.69 -4.73 1.20
N THR A 149 -5.06 -3.77 0.51
CA THR A 149 -4.59 -2.52 1.11
C THR A 149 -5.36 -1.35 0.53
N ASP A 150 -5.46 -0.28 1.30
CA ASP A 150 -5.95 0.99 0.75
C ASP A 150 -4.87 1.67 -0.13
N PRO A 151 -5.21 2.77 -0.83
CA PRO A 151 -4.32 3.33 -1.85
C PRO A 151 -2.97 3.82 -1.36
N ASP A 152 -2.86 4.34 -0.14
CA ASP A 152 -1.59 4.77 0.46
C ASP A 152 -0.96 3.71 1.40
N CYS A 153 -1.60 2.51 1.45
CA CYS A 153 -1.08 1.33 2.11
C CYS A 153 -0.91 1.46 3.64
N ASP A 154 -1.74 2.29 4.30
CA ASP A 154 -1.73 2.43 5.76
C ASP A 154 -2.82 1.60 6.46
N ARG A 155 -3.72 0.98 5.70
CA ARG A 155 -4.78 0.05 6.17
C ARG A 155 -4.71 -1.29 5.46
N LEU A 156 -5.18 -2.31 6.16
CA LEU A 156 -5.20 -3.69 5.69
C LEU A 156 -6.59 -4.30 5.92
N GLY A 157 -7.14 -4.90 4.89
CA GLY A 157 -8.33 -5.76 4.95
C GLY A 157 -7.97 -7.21 4.62
N VAL A 158 -8.55 -8.14 5.36
CA VAL A 158 -8.28 -9.58 5.18
C VAL A 158 -9.59 -10.35 5.17
N ALA A 159 -9.70 -11.30 4.23
CA ALA A 159 -10.72 -12.35 4.28
C ALA A 159 -10.03 -13.72 4.25
N VAL A 160 -10.58 -14.68 4.96
CA VAL A 160 -10.04 -16.04 5.03
C VAL A 160 -11.09 -17.07 4.69
N ARG A 161 -10.68 -18.15 4.04
CA ARG A 161 -11.57 -19.28 3.74
C ARG A 161 -11.94 -19.99 5.03
N ASN A 162 -13.24 -20.11 5.26
CA ASN A 162 -13.77 -20.76 6.46
C ASN A 162 -13.75 -22.31 6.34
N ASN A 163 -14.09 -22.98 7.43
CA ASN A 163 -14.11 -24.47 7.47
C ASN A 163 -15.18 -25.10 6.55
N GLU A 164 -16.11 -24.30 6.04
CA GLU A 164 -17.11 -24.74 5.05
C GLU A 164 -16.60 -24.56 3.60
N GLY A 165 -15.38 -24.06 3.44
CA GLY A 165 -14.75 -23.82 2.15
C GLY A 165 -15.20 -22.53 1.46
N LYS A 166 -15.79 -21.59 2.17
CA LYS A 166 -16.21 -20.28 1.63
C LYS A 166 -15.27 -19.18 2.09
N MET A 167 -14.99 -18.26 1.16
CA MET A 167 -14.29 -17.02 1.44
C MET A 167 -15.19 -16.03 2.18
#